data_4ce9866dde94ae585f4ca491d6d5c294
#
_entry.id   4ce9866dde94ae585f4ca491d6d5c294
#
_cell.length_a   1.000
_cell.length_b   1.000
_cell.length_c   1.000
_cell.angle_alpha   90.00
_cell.angle_beta   90.00
_cell.angle_gamma   90.00
#
_symmetry.space_group_name_H-M   'P 1'
#
loop_
_entity.id
_entity.type
_entity.pdbx_description
1 polymer ?
#
loop_
_entity_poly.entity_id
_entity_poly.type
_entity_poly.pdbx_seq_one_letter_code
_entity_poly.pdbx_strand_id
1 'polypeptide(L)'
;INAKKSYSQALKTLHIPVTAAQNKLRELEKTIGMTIAEIKEINRQMSAGEAKARRAKKEMVEANLRLVISIAKKYTNRGLQFLDLIQEGNIGLMKAVDKFEYRRGYKFSTYATWWIRQAITRSIADQARTIRIPVHMIETINKLNRISRQILQATGKEPSPEDLSKKMGLPEDKIRKILKIAKEPISMETPIGDEDGDSHLGDFIEDATALSPIDAATIEGLRETAQRVLASLTPREAKVLRMRFGIDMNTDHTLEEVGKQFDVTRERIRQIEAKALRKLRHPTRSEPLRSFLDQE
;
A
#
# COMPACT_ATOMS: atom_id res chain seq x y z
N ILE A 1 35.25 2.64 -53.13
CA ILE A 1 35.11 1.22 -52.72
C ILE A 1 35.69 0.33 -53.82
N ASN A 2 36.97 0.52 -54.13
CA ASN A 2 37.71 -0.25 -55.14
C ASN A 2 38.75 -1.17 -54.48
N ALA A 3 38.49 -1.73 -53.35
CA ALA A 3 39.42 -2.63 -52.69
C ALA A 3 39.15 -4.08 -53.10
N LYS A 4 40.11 -4.67 -53.79
CA LYS A 4 40.17 -6.12 -54.10
C LYS A 4 40.44 -6.98 -52.88
N LYS A 5 39.73 -6.76 -51.77
CA LYS A 5 39.90 -7.49 -50.51
C LYS A 5 38.63 -8.28 -50.19
N SER A 6 38.75 -9.46 -49.56
CA SER A 6 37.67 -10.41 -49.24
C SER A 6 36.48 -9.82 -48.48
N TYR A 7 36.67 -8.70 -47.78
CA TYR A 7 35.63 -8.00 -47.03
C TYR A 7 34.88 -6.90 -47.83
N SER A 8 35.22 -6.70 -49.16
CA SER A 8 34.55 -5.65 -49.95
C SER A 8 33.06 -5.91 -50.17
N GLN A 9 32.66 -7.19 -50.17
CA GLN A 9 31.28 -7.60 -50.32
C GLN A 9 30.45 -7.31 -49.03
N ALA A 10 31.04 -7.55 -47.85
CA ALA A 10 30.45 -7.18 -46.57
C ALA A 10 30.35 -5.65 -46.38
N LEU A 11 31.35 -4.90 -46.88
CA LEU A 11 31.30 -3.43 -46.86
C LEU A 11 30.20 -2.85 -47.81
N LYS A 12 29.88 -3.54 -48.91
CA LYS A 12 28.77 -3.11 -49.78
C LYS A 12 27.41 -3.22 -49.12
N THR A 13 27.18 -4.27 -48.33
CA THR A 13 25.90 -4.42 -47.58
C THR A 13 25.76 -3.39 -46.47
N LEU A 14 26.86 -2.91 -45.90
CA LEU A 14 26.87 -1.89 -44.84
C LEU A 14 26.84 -0.46 -45.38
N HIS A 15 27.00 -0.25 -46.67
CA HIS A 15 27.05 1.10 -47.29
C HIS A 15 25.76 1.89 -47.02
N ILE A 16 24.60 1.28 -47.24
CA ILE A 16 23.29 1.95 -47.05
C ILE A 16 23.08 2.38 -45.61
N PRO A 17 23.22 1.50 -44.58
CA PRO A 17 23.04 1.92 -43.20
C PRO A 17 24.10 2.92 -42.73
N VAL A 18 25.35 2.84 -43.21
CA VAL A 18 26.40 3.80 -42.88
C VAL A 18 26.10 5.18 -43.47
N THR A 19 25.65 5.24 -44.72
CA THR A 19 25.29 6.51 -45.38
C THR A 19 24.07 7.16 -44.67
N ALA A 20 23.08 6.36 -44.31
CA ALA A 20 21.94 6.85 -43.55
C ALA A 20 22.37 7.42 -42.17
N ALA A 21 23.26 6.74 -41.46
CA ALA A 21 23.81 7.22 -40.19
C ALA A 21 24.62 8.52 -40.37
N GLN A 22 25.45 8.62 -41.44
CA GLN A 22 26.20 9.84 -41.75
C GLN A 22 25.28 11.04 -42.07
N ASN A 23 24.22 10.82 -42.82
CA ASN A 23 23.24 11.88 -43.12
C ASN A 23 22.55 12.35 -41.83
N LYS A 24 22.17 11.43 -40.95
CA LYS A 24 21.58 11.75 -39.64
C LYS A 24 22.53 12.55 -38.77
N LEU A 25 23.82 12.23 -38.78
CA LEU A 25 24.84 12.98 -38.07
C LEU A 25 25.00 14.40 -38.61
N ARG A 26 25.00 14.58 -39.96
CA ARG A 26 25.06 15.91 -40.58
C ARG A 26 23.82 16.77 -40.28
N GLU A 27 22.65 16.18 -40.23
CA GLU A 27 21.42 16.87 -39.80
C GLU A 27 21.53 17.34 -38.36
N LEU A 28 22.05 16.48 -37.44
CA LEU A 28 22.29 16.84 -36.05
C LEU A 28 23.33 17.97 -35.91
N GLU A 29 24.45 17.92 -36.68
CA GLU A 29 25.43 18.99 -36.68
C GLU A 29 24.84 20.33 -37.12
N LYS A 30 23.96 20.31 -38.15
CA LYS A 30 23.25 21.52 -38.62
C LYS A 30 22.28 22.05 -37.57
N THR A 31 21.59 21.15 -36.87
CA THR A 31 20.59 21.53 -35.85
C THR A 31 21.27 22.12 -34.61
N ILE A 32 22.39 21.53 -34.17
CA ILE A 32 23.13 21.93 -32.96
C ILE A 32 24.07 23.10 -33.26
N GLY A 33 24.50 23.30 -34.48
CA GLY A 33 25.45 24.34 -34.86
C GLY A 33 26.90 24.08 -34.46
N MET A 34 27.25 22.81 -34.12
CA MET A 34 28.56 22.39 -33.61
C MET A 34 29.00 21.11 -34.31
N THR A 35 30.31 20.93 -34.49
CA THR A 35 30.88 19.70 -35.06
C THR A 35 30.86 18.54 -34.05
N ILE A 36 30.81 17.30 -34.53
CA ILE A 36 30.86 16.10 -33.69
C ILE A 36 32.13 16.08 -32.82
N ALA A 37 33.25 16.60 -33.32
CA ALA A 37 34.50 16.67 -32.56
C ALA A 37 34.38 17.60 -31.36
N GLU A 38 33.78 18.77 -31.52
CA GLU A 38 33.53 19.73 -30.46
C GLU A 38 32.56 19.17 -29.42
N ILE A 39 31.46 18.53 -29.86
CA ILE A 39 30.50 17.87 -28.97
C ILE A 39 31.19 16.79 -28.11
N LYS A 40 32.02 15.96 -28.70
CA LYS A 40 32.78 14.92 -27.99
C LYS A 40 33.75 15.52 -26.97
N GLU A 41 34.42 16.62 -27.29
CA GLU A 41 35.36 17.27 -26.38
C GLU A 41 34.61 17.92 -25.20
N ILE A 42 33.51 18.62 -25.47
CA ILE A 42 32.64 19.17 -24.39
C ILE A 42 32.11 18.06 -23.52
N ASN A 43 31.62 16.96 -24.10
CA ASN A 43 31.12 15.82 -23.32
C ASN A 43 32.23 15.18 -22.44
N ARG A 44 33.46 15.09 -22.96
CA ARG A 44 34.62 14.61 -22.21
C ARG A 44 34.95 15.51 -21.01
N GLN A 45 34.94 16.85 -21.22
CA GLN A 45 35.18 17.81 -20.14
C GLN A 45 34.06 17.79 -19.09
N MET A 46 32.81 17.72 -19.54
CA MET A 46 31.62 17.59 -18.64
C MET A 46 31.73 16.31 -17.81
N SER A 47 31.96 15.16 -18.44
CA SER A 47 32.10 13.87 -17.76
C SER A 47 33.26 13.85 -16.77
N ALA A 48 34.39 14.48 -17.10
CA ALA A 48 35.51 14.62 -16.18
C ALA A 48 35.16 15.51 -14.98
N GLY A 49 34.42 16.61 -15.22
CA GLY A 49 33.90 17.49 -14.16
C GLY A 49 32.92 16.77 -13.23
N GLU A 50 31.99 16.03 -13.80
CA GLU A 50 31.02 15.20 -13.02
C GLU A 50 31.74 14.13 -12.18
N ALA A 51 32.74 13.45 -12.75
CA ALA A 51 33.51 12.44 -12.03
C ALA A 51 34.25 13.06 -10.82
N LYS A 52 34.86 14.24 -10.98
CA LYS A 52 35.48 14.98 -9.88
C LYS A 52 34.47 15.37 -8.80
N ALA A 53 33.33 15.92 -9.20
CA ALA A 53 32.26 16.30 -8.27
C ALA A 53 31.72 15.09 -7.49
N ARG A 54 31.47 13.98 -8.17
CA ARG A 54 31.00 12.70 -7.56
C ARG A 54 32.01 12.16 -6.55
N ARG A 55 33.31 12.20 -6.88
CA ARG A 55 34.38 11.77 -5.99
C ARG A 55 34.45 12.64 -4.74
N ALA A 56 34.43 13.96 -4.88
CA ALA A 56 34.48 14.89 -3.76
C ALA A 56 33.25 14.72 -2.83
N LYS A 57 32.04 14.55 -3.41
CA LYS A 57 30.82 14.25 -2.63
C LYS A 57 30.97 12.95 -1.84
N LYS A 58 31.49 11.89 -2.47
CA LYS A 58 31.71 10.59 -1.82
C LYS A 58 32.69 10.72 -0.64
N GLU A 59 33.82 11.36 -0.85
CA GLU A 59 34.84 11.60 0.21
C GLU A 59 34.25 12.41 1.38
N MET A 60 33.43 13.41 1.08
CA MET A 60 32.74 14.22 2.08
C MET A 60 31.71 13.44 2.89
N VAL A 61 30.93 12.54 2.26
CA VAL A 61 30.00 11.65 2.94
C VAL A 61 30.76 10.67 3.85
N GLU A 62 31.77 9.98 3.33
CA GLU A 62 32.54 8.97 4.06
C GLU A 62 33.21 9.57 5.31
N ALA A 63 33.80 10.77 5.22
CA ALA A 63 34.40 11.46 6.34
C ALA A 63 33.41 11.81 7.47
N ASN A 64 32.10 11.90 7.16
CA ASN A 64 31.06 12.31 8.12
C ASN A 64 30.13 11.19 8.57
N LEU A 65 30.34 9.92 8.19
CA LEU A 65 29.51 8.79 8.63
C LEU A 65 29.45 8.64 10.16
N ARG A 66 30.55 8.93 10.87
CA ARG A 66 30.57 8.90 12.34
C ARG A 66 29.63 9.93 12.97
N LEU A 67 29.41 11.07 12.34
CA LEU A 67 28.42 12.05 12.78
C LEU A 67 27.00 11.48 12.74
N VAL A 68 26.65 10.74 11.68
CA VAL A 68 25.34 10.08 11.56
C VAL A 68 25.13 9.11 12.72
N ILE A 69 26.11 8.24 12.99
CA ILE A 69 26.03 7.25 14.08
C ILE A 69 25.81 7.94 15.44
N SER A 70 26.51 9.03 15.72
CA SER A 70 26.39 9.79 16.97
C SER A 70 25.01 10.41 17.16
N ILE A 71 24.36 10.81 16.06
CA ILE A 71 22.99 11.34 16.07
C ILE A 71 21.98 10.21 16.18
N ALA A 72 22.11 9.13 15.38
CA ALA A 72 21.21 8.00 15.37
C ALA A 72 21.09 7.31 16.74
N LYS A 73 22.17 7.23 17.51
CA LYS A 73 22.17 6.72 18.90
C LYS A 73 21.13 7.38 19.81
N LYS A 74 20.76 8.64 19.57
CA LYS A 74 19.76 9.36 20.38
C LYS A 74 18.31 9.00 20.03
N TYR A 75 18.11 8.22 18.96
CA TYR A 75 16.81 7.83 18.44
C TYR A 75 16.54 6.33 18.54
N THR A 76 17.41 5.57 19.19
CA THR A 76 17.20 4.14 19.47
C THR A 76 15.95 3.93 20.33
N ASN A 77 15.36 2.75 20.23
CA ASN A 77 14.15 2.34 20.97
C ASN A 77 12.91 3.20 20.66
N ARG A 78 12.79 3.67 19.42
CA ARG A 78 11.62 4.44 18.93
C ARG A 78 10.89 3.78 17.77
N GLY A 79 10.93 2.45 17.70
CA GLY A 79 10.18 1.65 16.72
C GLY A 79 10.96 1.28 15.45
N LEU A 80 12.18 1.82 15.24
CA LEU A 80 13.07 1.41 14.15
C LEU A 80 14.35 0.77 14.69
N GLN A 81 14.88 -0.18 13.94
CA GLN A 81 16.17 -0.80 14.20
C GLN A 81 17.31 0.23 14.07
N PHE A 82 18.36 0.06 14.87
CA PHE A 82 19.50 1.01 14.86
C PHE A 82 20.17 1.16 13.49
N LEU A 83 20.30 0.07 12.75
CA LEU A 83 20.88 0.09 11.41
C LEU A 83 20.01 0.88 10.41
N ASP A 84 18.68 0.78 10.52
CA ASP A 84 17.75 1.54 9.67
C ASP A 84 17.86 3.04 9.97
N LEU A 85 17.98 3.42 11.25
CA LEU A 85 18.21 4.82 11.65
C LEU A 85 19.50 5.37 11.05
N ILE A 86 20.57 4.54 10.99
CA ILE A 86 21.83 4.94 10.36
C ILE A 86 21.65 5.14 8.86
N GLN A 87 20.94 4.23 8.17
CA GLN A 87 20.71 4.34 6.73
C GLN A 87 19.88 5.58 6.37
N GLU A 88 18.81 5.83 7.10
CA GLU A 88 18.00 7.03 6.91
C GLU A 88 18.81 8.31 7.23
N GLY A 89 19.66 8.25 8.26
CA GLY A 89 20.58 9.32 8.57
C GLY A 89 21.61 9.55 7.46
N ASN A 90 22.11 8.50 6.82
CA ASN A 90 23.02 8.60 5.67
C ASN A 90 22.34 9.25 4.46
N ILE A 91 21.06 8.94 4.21
CA ILE A 91 20.27 9.61 3.17
C ILE A 91 20.16 11.11 3.48
N GLY A 92 19.93 11.46 4.74
CA GLY A 92 19.95 12.85 5.20
C GLY A 92 21.30 13.52 5.00
N LEU A 93 22.41 12.83 5.31
CA LEU A 93 23.77 13.32 5.10
C LEU A 93 24.07 13.57 3.62
N MET A 94 23.70 12.64 2.72
CA MET A 94 23.88 12.82 1.28
C MET A 94 23.14 14.05 0.76
N LYS A 95 21.89 14.26 1.20
CA LYS A 95 21.13 15.50 0.88
C LYS A 95 21.81 16.76 1.42
N ALA A 96 22.43 16.67 2.59
CA ALA A 96 23.17 17.80 3.14
C ALA A 96 24.42 18.12 2.31
N VAL A 97 25.17 17.11 1.86
CA VAL A 97 26.35 17.28 0.98
C VAL A 97 25.96 17.93 -0.34
N ASP A 98 24.85 17.48 -0.94
CA ASP A 98 24.37 18.02 -2.22
C ASP A 98 23.97 19.50 -2.15
N LYS A 99 23.45 19.94 -1.01
CA LYS A 99 22.92 21.30 -0.81
C LYS A 99 23.84 22.22 -0.03
N PHE A 100 25.02 21.74 0.37
CA PHE A 100 25.92 22.53 1.17
C PHE A 100 26.67 23.61 0.37
N GLU A 101 26.54 24.85 0.80
CA GLU A 101 27.22 26.02 0.21
C GLU A 101 28.31 26.48 1.14
N TYR A 102 29.56 26.07 0.89
CA TYR A 102 30.71 26.41 1.73
C TYR A 102 31.01 27.94 1.84
N ARG A 103 30.59 28.68 0.80
CA ARG A 103 30.79 30.15 0.74
C ARG A 103 30.03 30.92 1.82
N ARG A 104 29.02 30.30 2.45
CA ARG A 104 28.25 30.89 3.57
C ARG A 104 29.03 30.93 4.90
N GLY A 105 30.18 30.31 4.98
CA GLY A 105 31.06 30.36 6.16
C GLY A 105 30.69 29.50 7.36
N TYR A 106 29.57 28.75 7.28
CA TYR A 106 29.15 27.85 8.35
C TYR A 106 29.87 26.51 8.29
N LYS A 107 30.09 25.88 9.47
CA LYS A 107 30.63 24.51 9.54
C LYS A 107 29.64 23.52 8.95
N PHE A 108 30.13 22.61 8.12
CA PHE A 108 29.28 21.56 7.48
C PHE A 108 28.48 20.76 8.50
N SER A 109 29.09 20.37 9.64
CA SER A 109 28.45 19.60 10.69
C SER A 109 27.16 20.24 11.24
N THR A 110 27.12 21.57 11.34
CA THR A 110 25.92 22.31 11.79
C THR A 110 24.78 22.13 10.82
N TYR A 111 25.04 22.27 9.51
CA TYR A 111 24.06 22.10 8.46
C TYR A 111 23.62 20.61 8.30
N ALA A 112 24.58 19.69 8.28
CA ALA A 112 24.34 18.27 8.15
C ALA A 112 23.50 17.71 9.32
N THR A 113 23.74 18.16 10.55
CA THR A 113 22.97 17.72 11.73
C THR A 113 21.48 17.97 11.57
N TRP A 114 21.09 19.08 10.96
CA TRP A 114 19.68 19.37 10.70
C TRP A 114 19.07 18.36 9.71
N TRP A 115 19.74 18.11 8.59
CA TRP A 115 19.27 17.17 7.56
C TRP A 115 19.22 15.72 8.05
N ILE A 116 20.25 15.29 8.79
CA ILE A 116 20.32 13.96 9.39
C ILE A 116 19.16 13.78 10.39
N ARG A 117 18.95 14.73 11.28
CA ARG A 117 17.86 14.71 12.26
C ARG A 117 16.50 14.68 11.58
N GLN A 118 16.29 15.50 10.56
CA GLN A 118 15.06 15.57 9.80
C GLN A 118 14.75 14.24 9.10
N ALA A 119 15.75 13.62 8.47
CA ALA A 119 15.61 12.33 7.80
C ALA A 119 15.21 11.23 8.79
N ILE A 120 15.95 11.10 9.91
CA ILE A 120 15.68 10.11 10.95
C ILE A 120 14.29 10.32 11.56
N THR A 121 13.95 11.55 11.94
CA THR A 121 12.63 11.82 12.58
C THR A 121 11.48 11.54 11.63
N ARG A 122 11.63 11.85 10.35
CA ARG A 122 10.63 11.57 9.33
C ARG A 122 10.48 10.08 9.09
N SER A 123 11.56 9.33 9.01
CA SER A 123 11.53 7.88 8.84
C SER A 123 10.87 7.20 10.04
N ILE A 124 11.18 7.60 11.27
CA ILE A 124 10.48 7.12 12.48
C ILE A 124 8.97 7.39 12.37
N ALA A 125 8.59 8.60 11.95
CA ALA A 125 7.18 8.94 11.81
C ALA A 125 6.46 8.09 10.73
N ASP A 126 7.14 7.78 9.64
CA ASP A 126 6.56 7.04 8.51
C ASP A 126 6.54 5.51 8.70
N GLN A 127 7.47 4.93 9.47
CA GLN A 127 7.73 3.49 9.49
C GLN A 127 7.70 2.83 10.88
N ALA A 128 7.78 3.59 11.98
CA ALA A 128 7.92 3.03 13.33
C ALA A 128 6.66 2.30 13.84
N ARG A 129 5.49 2.56 13.24
CA ARG A 129 4.22 1.97 13.69
C ARG A 129 3.74 0.89 12.74
N THR A 130 3.24 -0.22 13.28
CA THR A 130 2.60 -1.30 12.51
C THR A 130 1.45 -0.77 11.66
N ILE A 131 0.62 0.11 12.21
CA ILE A 131 -0.42 0.83 11.47
C ILE A 131 0.11 2.24 11.21
N ARG A 132 0.44 2.54 9.94
CA ARG A 132 1.00 3.83 9.54
C ARG A 132 0.04 4.99 9.83
N ILE A 133 0.57 6.02 10.48
CA ILE A 133 -0.15 7.27 10.78
C ILE A 133 0.49 8.42 10.00
N PRO A 134 -0.29 9.36 9.41
CA PRO A 134 0.25 10.53 8.72
C PRO A 134 1.13 11.39 9.64
N VAL A 135 2.20 11.99 9.09
CA VAL A 135 3.21 12.77 9.87
C VAL A 135 2.57 13.88 10.70
N HIS A 136 1.62 14.65 10.14
CA HIS A 136 0.94 15.72 10.87
C HIS A 136 0.14 15.23 12.08
N MET A 137 -0.38 14.01 12.04
CA MET A 137 -1.05 13.41 13.19
C MET A 137 -0.06 12.99 14.27
N ILE A 138 1.11 12.48 13.88
CA ILE A 138 2.19 12.15 14.83
C ILE A 138 2.71 13.42 15.52
N GLU A 139 2.85 14.52 14.79
CA GLU A 139 3.20 15.83 15.37
C GLU A 139 2.15 16.28 16.38
N THR A 140 0.87 16.10 16.06
CA THR A 140 -0.25 16.42 16.97
C THR A 140 -0.21 15.53 18.23
N ILE A 141 0.02 14.22 18.08
CA ILE A 141 0.16 13.28 19.19
C ILE A 141 1.35 13.66 20.07
N ASN A 142 2.52 14.00 19.46
CA ASN A 142 3.68 14.43 20.20
C ASN A 142 3.45 15.74 20.98
N LYS A 143 2.72 16.68 20.38
CA LYS A 143 2.29 17.92 21.07
C LYS A 143 1.37 17.60 22.24
N LEU A 144 0.39 16.71 22.03
CA LEU A 144 -0.52 16.25 23.08
C LEU A 144 0.25 15.60 24.23
N ASN A 145 1.13 14.65 23.96
CA ASN A 145 1.95 13.98 24.98
C ASN A 145 2.83 14.96 25.76
N ARG A 146 3.39 15.96 25.06
CA ARG A 146 4.18 17.01 25.72
C ARG A 146 3.34 17.83 26.68
N ILE A 147 2.15 18.26 26.26
CA ILE A 147 1.21 19.04 27.11
C ILE A 147 0.70 18.20 28.27
N SER A 148 0.37 16.92 28.04
CA SER A 148 -0.05 15.98 29.08
C SER A 148 1.02 15.86 30.18
N ARG A 149 2.29 15.66 29.79
CA ARG A 149 3.41 15.62 30.75
C ARG A 149 3.58 16.92 31.52
N GLN A 150 3.40 18.07 30.88
CA GLN A 150 3.49 19.39 31.53
C GLN A 150 2.36 19.57 32.57
N ILE A 151 1.14 19.10 32.28
CA ILE A 151 0.03 19.17 33.24
C ILE A 151 0.29 18.24 34.41
N LEU A 152 0.69 16.98 34.12
CA LEU A 152 1.02 15.99 35.14
C LEU A 152 2.11 16.52 36.10
N GLN A 153 3.14 17.15 35.54
CA GLN A 153 4.26 17.72 36.32
C GLN A 153 3.82 18.91 37.17
N ALA A 154 2.86 19.72 36.69
CA ALA A 154 2.37 20.88 37.41
C ALA A 154 1.27 20.55 38.48
N THR A 155 0.45 19.57 38.21
CA THR A 155 -0.74 19.25 39.04
C THR A 155 -0.64 17.94 39.80
N GLY A 156 0.31 17.06 39.43
CA GLY A 156 0.44 15.70 40.00
C GLY A 156 -0.66 14.73 39.56
N LYS A 157 -1.60 15.16 38.66
CA LYS A 157 -2.72 14.34 38.17
C LYS A 157 -2.69 14.24 36.66
N GLU A 158 -3.13 13.09 36.12
CA GLU A 158 -3.30 12.93 34.70
C GLU A 158 -4.38 13.90 34.18
N PRO A 159 -4.11 14.61 33.05
CA PRO A 159 -5.05 15.58 32.51
C PRO A 159 -6.28 14.90 31.90
N SER A 160 -7.45 15.48 32.16
CA SER A 160 -8.69 15.09 31.48
C SER A 160 -8.68 15.52 30.01
N PRO A 161 -9.50 14.90 29.14
CA PRO A 161 -9.66 15.36 27.75
C PRO A 161 -10.07 16.84 27.65
N GLU A 162 -10.83 17.35 28.63
CA GLU A 162 -11.26 18.75 28.73
C GLU A 162 -10.06 19.69 29.02
N ASP A 163 -9.15 19.30 29.90
CA ASP A 163 -7.95 20.09 30.22
C ASP A 163 -7.00 20.16 29.02
N LEU A 164 -6.87 19.04 28.31
CA LEU A 164 -6.12 18.98 27.07
C LEU A 164 -6.75 19.84 25.99
N SER A 165 -8.10 19.86 25.88
CA SER A 165 -8.85 20.69 24.93
C SER A 165 -8.57 22.18 25.14
N LYS A 166 -8.64 22.64 26.38
CA LYS A 166 -8.35 24.05 26.74
C LYS A 166 -6.93 24.46 26.37
N LYS A 167 -5.91 23.59 26.62
CA LYS A 167 -4.50 23.91 26.34
C LYS A 167 -4.10 23.73 24.87
N MET A 168 -4.73 22.79 24.14
CA MET A 168 -4.44 22.56 22.73
C MET A 168 -5.23 23.46 21.79
N GLY A 169 -6.36 24.01 22.23
CA GLY A 169 -7.30 24.77 21.39
C GLY A 169 -8.05 23.88 20.38
N LEU A 170 -8.26 22.60 20.71
CA LEU A 170 -8.96 21.63 19.86
C LEU A 170 -10.25 21.17 20.57
N PRO A 171 -11.33 20.83 19.84
CA PRO A 171 -12.53 20.26 20.40
C PRO A 171 -12.24 18.95 21.13
N GLU A 172 -12.97 18.69 22.23
CA GLU A 172 -12.79 17.50 23.05
C GLU A 172 -12.94 16.20 22.25
N ASP A 173 -13.91 16.11 21.34
CA ASP A 173 -14.12 14.95 20.47
C ASP A 173 -12.89 14.63 19.60
N LYS A 174 -12.19 15.67 19.12
CA LYS A 174 -10.93 15.46 18.39
C LYS A 174 -9.83 14.91 19.28
N ILE A 175 -9.75 15.38 20.53
CA ILE A 175 -8.76 14.88 21.49
C ILE A 175 -9.03 13.42 21.82
N ARG A 176 -10.29 13.03 22.06
CA ARG A 176 -10.68 11.64 22.28
C ARG A 176 -10.31 10.74 21.09
N LYS A 177 -10.54 11.20 19.85
CA LYS A 177 -10.14 10.49 18.63
C LYS A 177 -8.61 10.36 18.52
N ILE A 178 -7.86 11.44 18.82
CA ILE A 178 -6.39 11.42 18.77
C ILE A 178 -5.84 10.43 19.81
N LEU A 179 -6.37 10.41 21.04
CA LEU A 179 -5.98 9.47 22.08
C LEU A 179 -6.25 8.01 21.67
N LYS A 180 -7.37 7.75 20.98
CA LYS A 180 -7.70 6.43 20.45
C LYS A 180 -6.73 5.98 19.36
N ILE A 181 -6.37 6.87 18.44
CA ILE A 181 -5.41 6.61 17.34
C ILE A 181 -3.96 6.45 17.87
N ALA A 182 -3.63 7.14 18.98
CA ALA A 182 -2.30 7.11 19.56
C ALA A 182 -1.91 5.76 20.15
N LYS A 183 -2.89 4.89 20.50
CA LYS A 183 -2.64 3.55 21.04
C LYS A 183 -1.92 2.68 20.02
N GLU A 184 -0.99 1.87 20.51
CA GLU A 184 -0.30 0.85 19.70
C GLU A 184 -1.04 -0.48 19.80
N PRO A 185 -1.05 -1.30 18.74
CA PRO A 185 -1.62 -2.64 18.81
C PRO A 185 -0.79 -3.53 19.73
N ILE A 186 -1.48 -4.45 20.41
CA ILE A 186 -0.87 -5.46 21.28
C ILE A 186 -0.63 -6.70 20.42
N SER A 187 0.49 -7.40 20.62
CA SER A 187 0.76 -8.66 19.93
C SER A 187 -0.19 -9.76 20.41
N MET A 188 -0.68 -10.55 19.45
CA MET A 188 -1.48 -11.74 19.75
C MET A 188 -0.66 -12.85 20.42
N GLU A 189 0.65 -12.83 20.25
CA GLU A 189 1.59 -13.76 20.89
C GLU A 189 1.99 -13.34 22.31
N THR A 190 1.34 -12.32 22.87
CA THR A 190 1.60 -11.93 24.25
C THR A 190 1.14 -13.05 25.20
N PRO A 191 2.05 -13.61 26.03
CA PRO A 191 1.68 -14.68 26.96
C PRO A 191 0.71 -14.15 28.03
N ILE A 192 -0.27 -14.97 28.40
CA ILE A 192 -1.24 -14.70 29.46
C ILE A 192 -1.09 -15.77 30.54
N GLY A 193 -0.68 -15.38 31.76
CA GLY A 193 -0.49 -16.24 32.93
C GLY A 193 0.96 -16.32 33.39
N ASP A 194 1.14 -16.78 34.66
CA ASP A 194 2.44 -16.67 35.33
C ASP A 194 3.31 -17.94 35.26
N GLU A 195 2.82 -19.10 34.87
CA GLU A 195 3.59 -20.33 35.15
C GLU A 195 3.93 -21.25 33.96
N ASP A 196 3.25 -21.27 32.83
CA ASP A 196 3.62 -22.23 31.76
C ASP A 196 3.41 -21.73 30.32
N GLY A 197 3.58 -20.47 30.04
CA GLY A 197 3.89 -19.95 28.69
C GLY A 197 3.07 -20.41 27.46
N ASP A 198 2.15 -21.34 27.60
CA ASP A 198 1.44 -21.98 26.50
C ASP A 198 0.19 -21.21 26.02
N SER A 199 -0.36 -20.32 26.86
CA SER A 199 -1.57 -19.54 26.51
C SER A 199 -1.20 -18.15 26.04
N HIS A 200 -1.62 -17.80 24.84
CA HIS A 200 -1.37 -16.50 24.20
C HIS A 200 -2.66 -15.72 24.08
N LEU A 201 -2.57 -14.39 24.00
CA LEU A 201 -3.74 -13.52 23.80
C LEU A 201 -4.61 -13.93 22.60
N GLY A 202 -3.97 -14.45 21.53
CA GLY A 202 -4.64 -14.93 20.33
C GLY A 202 -5.62 -16.09 20.59
N ASP A 203 -5.33 -16.95 21.57
CA ASP A 203 -6.16 -18.13 21.89
C ASP A 203 -7.52 -17.75 22.50
N PHE A 204 -7.63 -16.53 23.04
CA PHE A 204 -8.85 -16.01 23.63
C PHE A 204 -9.70 -15.15 22.70
N ILE A 205 -9.22 -14.93 21.45
CA ILE A 205 -9.95 -14.13 20.48
C ILE A 205 -10.79 -15.05 19.60
N GLU A 206 -12.11 -14.93 19.69
CA GLU A 206 -13.06 -15.67 18.89
C GLU A 206 -13.02 -15.22 17.42
N ASP A 207 -13.01 -16.18 16.49
CA ASP A 207 -13.18 -15.92 15.07
C ASP A 207 -14.65 -15.69 14.72
N ALA A 208 -15.06 -14.43 14.72
CA ALA A 208 -16.40 -14.01 14.37
C ALA A 208 -16.77 -14.26 12.89
N THR A 209 -15.81 -14.65 12.04
CA THR A 209 -16.06 -14.94 10.62
C THR A 209 -16.39 -16.42 10.38
N ALA A 210 -16.03 -17.29 11.31
CA ALA A 210 -16.34 -18.70 11.24
C ALA A 210 -17.85 -18.92 11.44
N LEU A 211 -18.49 -19.61 10.49
CA LEU A 211 -19.89 -20.00 10.62
C LEU A 211 -20.06 -20.98 11.78
N SER A 212 -21.04 -20.72 12.66
CA SER A 212 -21.35 -21.68 13.71
C SER A 212 -21.80 -23.02 13.10
N PRO A 213 -21.53 -24.17 13.75
CA PRO A 213 -21.99 -25.47 13.24
C PRO A 213 -23.51 -25.53 13.04
N ILE A 214 -24.27 -24.81 13.88
CA ILE A 214 -25.73 -24.71 13.78
C ILE A 214 -26.12 -23.97 12.49
N ASP A 215 -25.50 -22.83 12.21
CA ASP A 215 -25.78 -22.03 11.02
C ASP A 215 -25.37 -22.78 9.75
N ALA A 216 -24.23 -23.46 9.78
CA ALA A 216 -23.77 -24.30 8.67
C ALA A 216 -24.75 -25.44 8.37
N ALA A 217 -25.25 -26.13 9.41
CA ALA A 217 -26.28 -27.18 9.24
C ALA A 217 -27.60 -26.61 8.75
N THR A 218 -27.98 -25.42 9.24
CA THR A 218 -29.22 -24.73 8.79
C THR A 218 -29.12 -24.33 7.32
N ILE A 219 -28.00 -23.79 6.87
CA ILE A 219 -27.77 -23.44 5.46
C ILE A 219 -27.80 -24.67 4.58
N GLU A 220 -27.17 -25.78 4.99
CA GLU A 220 -27.19 -27.02 4.20
C GLU A 220 -28.60 -27.63 4.16
N GLY A 221 -29.35 -27.64 5.27
CA GLY A 221 -30.75 -28.04 5.31
C GLY A 221 -31.65 -27.19 4.41
N LEU A 222 -31.43 -25.87 4.39
CA LEU A 222 -32.12 -24.95 3.46
C LEU A 222 -31.79 -25.29 2.01
N ARG A 223 -30.51 -25.55 1.69
CA ARG A 223 -30.07 -25.93 0.35
C ARG A 223 -30.70 -27.20 -0.14
N GLU A 224 -30.69 -28.26 0.67
CA GLU A 224 -31.35 -29.53 0.34
C GLU A 224 -32.86 -29.37 0.13
N THR A 225 -33.51 -28.59 1.00
CA THR A 225 -34.97 -28.36 0.90
C THR A 225 -35.29 -27.53 -0.35
N ALA A 226 -34.48 -26.51 -0.67
CA ALA A 226 -34.64 -25.74 -1.90
C ALA A 226 -34.48 -26.61 -3.15
N GLN A 227 -33.46 -27.49 -3.17
CA GLN A 227 -33.27 -28.45 -4.28
C GLN A 227 -34.47 -29.39 -4.44
N ARG A 228 -34.99 -29.91 -3.33
CA ARG A 228 -36.16 -30.80 -3.32
C ARG A 228 -37.43 -30.08 -3.85
N VAL A 229 -37.64 -28.84 -3.42
CA VAL A 229 -38.77 -28.02 -3.89
C VAL A 229 -38.60 -27.66 -5.37
N LEU A 230 -37.40 -27.32 -5.84
CA LEU A 230 -37.12 -27.08 -7.26
C LEU A 230 -37.31 -28.32 -8.11
N ALA A 231 -37.00 -29.52 -7.60
CA ALA A 231 -37.25 -30.80 -8.31
C ALA A 231 -38.73 -31.08 -8.55
N SER A 232 -39.64 -30.45 -7.77
CA SER A 232 -41.10 -30.54 -8.00
C SER A 232 -41.62 -29.72 -9.17
N LEU A 233 -40.79 -28.88 -9.78
CA LEU A 233 -41.12 -28.08 -10.97
C LEU A 233 -40.78 -28.84 -12.25
N THR A 234 -41.24 -28.32 -13.39
CA THR A 234 -40.79 -28.90 -14.67
C THR A 234 -39.29 -28.65 -14.87
N PRO A 235 -38.54 -29.55 -15.54
CA PRO A 235 -37.11 -29.42 -15.73
C PRO A 235 -36.71 -28.06 -16.33
N ARG A 236 -37.53 -27.48 -17.18
CA ARG A 236 -37.31 -26.17 -17.82
C ARG A 236 -37.49 -25.02 -16.85
N GLU A 237 -38.55 -25.06 -16.00
CA GLU A 237 -38.79 -24.04 -14.95
C GLU A 237 -37.71 -24.10 -13.87
N ALA A 238 -37.30 -25.28 -13.43
CA ALA A 238 -36.25 -25.47 -12.44
C ALA A 238 -34.90 -24.94 -12.94
N LYS A 239 -34.52 -25.23 -14.19
CA LYS A 239 -33.25 -24.76 -14.78
C LYS A 239 -33.21 -23.24 -14.95
N VAL A 240 -34.36 -22.62 -15.34
CA VAL A 240 -34.45 -21.14 -15.41
C VAL A 240 -34.24 -20.51 -14.04
N LEU A 241 -34.90 -21.04 -12.98
CA LEU A 241 -34.71 -20.50 -11.63
C LEU A 241 -33.28 -20.70 -11.09
N ARG A 242 -32.68 -21.89 -11.31
CA ARG A 242 -31.30 -22.15 -10.92
C ARG A 242 -30.33 -21.13 -11.54
N MET A 243 -30.48 -20.84 -12.82
CA MET A 243 -29.63 -19.89 -13.51
C MET A 243 -29.88 -18.44 -13.06
N ARG A 244 -31.13 -18.07 -12.84
CA ARG A 244 -31.52 -16.72 -12.44
C ARG A 244 -31.01 -16.36 -11.04
N PHE A 245 -31.05 -17.30 -10.10
CA PHE A 245 -30.71 -17.10 -8.71
C PHE A 245 -29.35 -17.71 -8.32
N GLY A 246 -28.59 -18.23 -9.27
CA GLY A 246 -27.29 -18.84 -9.01
C GLY A 246 -27.34 -20.10 -8.15
N ILE A 247 -28.48 -20.80 -8.07
CA ILE A 247 -28.63 -21.98 -7.23
C ILE A 247 -27.83 -23.14 -7.85
N ASP A 248 -26.87 -23.68 -7.11
CA ASP A 248 -25.89 -24.68 -7.54
C ASP A 248 -24.96 -24.18 -8.68
N MET A 249 -24.78 -22.84 -8.83
CA MET A 249 -23.92 -22.20 -9.81
C MET A 249 -23.06 -21.13 -9.14
N ASN A 250 -21.92 -20.78 -9.74
CA ASN A 250 -21.01 -19.77 -9.20
C ASN A 250 -21.49 -18.32 -9.36
N THR A 251 -22.45 -18.07 -10.27
CA THR A 251 -22.98 -16.74 -10.60
C THR A 251 -24.46 -16.79 -10.93
N ASP A 252 -25.18 -15.72 -10.64
CA ASP A 252 -26.51 -15.45 -11.13
C ASP A 252 -26.47 -14.92 -12.58
N HIS A 253 -27.51 -15.17 -13.37
CA HIS A 253 -27.60 -14.79 -14.77
C HIS A 253 -28.75 -13.83 -14.99
N THR A 254 -28.60 -12.89 -15.90
CA THR A 254 -29.66 -11.96 -16.30
C THR A 254 -30.72 -12.67 -17.17
N LEU A 255 -31.93 -12.11 -17.23
CA LEU A 255 -32.99 -12.65 -18.08
C LEU A 255 -32.61 -12.78 -19.56
N GLU A 256 -31.70 -11.92 -20.01
CA GLU A 256 -31.21 -11.88 -21.37
C GLU A 256 -30.22 -13.01 -21.66
N GLU A 257 -29.30 -13.27 -20.74
CA GLU A 257 -28.33 -14.36 -20.81
C GLU A 257 -29.03 -15.72 -20.76
N VAL A 258 -29.98 -15.87 -19.83
CA VAL A 258 -30.84 -17.08 -19.77
C VAL A 258 -31.61 -17.25 -21.06
N GLY A 259 -32.17 -16.15 -21.63
CA GLY A 259 -32.87 -16.17 -22.91
C GLY A 259 -32.02 -16.68 -24.05
N LYS A 260 -30.77 -16.21 -24.16
CA LYS A 260 -29.78 -16.67 -25.15
C LYS A 260 -29.49 -18.17 -25.04
N GLN A 261 -29.39 -18.69 -23.80
CA GLN A 261 -29.08 -20.11 -23.57
C GLN A 261 -30.25 -21.05 -23.88
N PHE A 262 -31.50 -20.54 -23.84
CA PHE A 262 -32.71 -21.33 -24.15
C PHE A 262 -33.29 -21.01 -25.53
N ASP A 263 -32.63 -20.17 -26.35
CA ASP A 263 -33.12 -19.70 -27.65
C ASP A 263 -34.53 -19.09 -27.60
N VAL A 264 -34.81 -18.29 -26.56
CA VAL A 264 -36.10 -17.63 -26.37
C VAL A 264 -35.91 -16.15 -25.98
N THR A 265 -36.94 -15.36 -26.21
CA THR A 265 -36.93 -13.94 -25.87
C THR A 265 -36.88 -13.71 -24.34
N ARG A 266 -36.29 -12.60 -23.93
CA ARG A 266 -36.23 -12.14 -22.52
C ARG A 266 -37.61 -12.18 -21.86
N GLU A 267 -38.65 -11.72 -22.56
CA GLU A 267 -40.02 -11.72 -22.05
C GLU A 267 -40.56 -13.11 -21.79
N ARG A 268 -40.18 -14.07 -22.63
CA ARG A 268 -40.58 -15.48 -22.44
C ARG A 268 -39.94 -16.08 -21.19
N ILE A 269 -38.68 -15.75 -20.92
CA ILE A 269 -38.03 -16.20 -19.67
C ILE A 269 -38.71 -15.56 -18.46
N ARG A 270 -39.06 -14.27 -18.51
CA ARG A 270 -39.78 -13.57 -17.43
C ARG A 270 -41.15 -14.24 -17.14
N GLN A 271 -41.86 -14.67 -18.18
CA GLN A 271 -43.13 -15.40 -18.03
C GLN A 271 -42.92 -16.79 -17.38
N ILE A 272 -41.88 -17.51 -17.77
CA ILE A 272 -41.51 -18.81 -17.17
C ILE A 272 -41.14 -18.63 -15.70
N GLU A 273 -40.29 -17.66 -15.37
CA GLU A 273 -39.92 -17.32 -14.01
C GLU A 273 -41.14 -16.98 -13.14
N ALA A 274 -42.01 -16.06 -13.59
CA ALA A 274 -43.22 -15.67 -12.88
C ALA A 274 -44.17 -16.84 -12.64
N LYS A 275 -44.32 -17.75 -13.64
CA LYS A 275 -45.10 -18.94 -13.50
C LYS A 275 -44.53 -19.96 -12.52
N ALA A 276 -43.19 -20.12 -12.54
CA ALA A 276 -42.48 -21.01 -11.63
C ALA A 276 -42.57 -20.49 -10.18
N LEU A 277 -42.33 -19.20 -9.96
CA LEU A 277 -42.48 -18.56 -8.63
C LEU A 277 -43.93 -18.66 -8.11
N ARG A 278 -44.93 -18.49 -8.96
CA ARG A 278 -46.35 -18.68 -8.56
C ARG A 278 -46.64 -20.12 -8.11
N LYS A 279 -46.03 -21.10 -8.79
CA LYS A 279 -46.14 -22.50 -8.38
C LYS A 279 -45.44 -22.79 -7.05
N LEU A 280 -44.31 -22.13 -6.77
CA LEU A 280 -43.57 -22.27 -5.53
C LEU A 280 -44.29 -21.61 -4.33
N ARG A 281 -45.07 -20.55 -4.57
CA ARG A 281 -45.90 -19.89 -3.53
C ARG A 281 -47.04 -20.75 -3.01
N HIS A 282 -47.39 -21.84 -3.69
CA HIS A 282 -48.42 -22.71 -3.22
C HIS A 282 -48.08 -23.34 -1.87
N PRO A 283 -48.99 -23.37 -0.87
CA PRO A 283 -48.70 -23.82 0.50
C PRO A 283 -47.95 -25.15 0.58
N THR A 284 -48.36 -26.15 -0.19
CA THR A 284 -47.74 -27.49 -0.20
C THR A 284 -46.23 -27.47 -0.57
N ARG A 285 -45.73 -26.41 -1.21
CA ARG A 285 -44.33 -26.25 -1.63
C ARG A 285 -43.59 -25.22 -0.82
N SER A 286 -44.29 -24.19 -0.33
CA SER A 286 -43.68 -23.12 0.46
C SER A 286 -43.55 -23.50 1.94
N GLU A 287 -44.38 -24.35 2.47
CA GLU A 287 -44.40 -24.75 3.89
C GLU A 287 -43.07 -25.36 4.37
N PRO A 288 -42.38 -26.25 3.62
CA PRO A 288 -41.07 -26.77 4.03
C PRO A 288 -39.95 -25.68 4.10
N LEU A 289 -40.09 -24.55 3.38
CA LEU A 289 -39.14 -23.45 3.39
C LEU A 289 -39.46 -22.40 4.47
N ARG A 290 -40.69 -22.41 5.00
CA ARG A 290 -41.13 -21.41 5.96
C ARG A 290 -40.39 -21.51 7.30
N SER A 291 -40.04 -22.73 7.72
CA SER A 291 -39.26 -22.96 8.93
C SER A 291 -37.89 -22.33 8.95
N PHE A 292 -37.35 -21.98 7.79
CA PHE A 292 -36.06 -21.30 7.67
C PHE A 292 -36.16 -19.74 7.62
N LEU A 293 -37.39 -19.20 7.43
CA LEU A 293 -37.65 -17.75 7.45
C LEU A 293 -37.97 -17.23 8.85
N ASP A 294 -38.48 -18.09 9.75
CA ASP A 294 -38.91 -17.72 11.08
C ASP A 294 -37.73 -17.77 12.11
N GLN A 295 -36.46 -17.90 11.65
CA GLN A 295 -35.26 -18.00 12.47
C GLN A 295 -34.40 -16.69 12.46
N GLU A 296 -34.93 -15.56 11.95
CA GLU A 296 -34.29 -14.23 12.09
C GLU A 296 -34.69 -13.50 13.36
#